data_44deb03a5d81a0b58327b554a1c7fc2e
#
_entry.id   44deb03a5d81a0b58327b554a1c7fc2e
#
_cell.length_a   1.000
_cell.length_b   1.000
_cell.length_c   1.000
_cell.angle_alpha   90.00
_cell.angle_beta   90.00
_cell.angle_gamma   90.00
#
_symmetry.space_group_name_H-M   'P 1'
#
loop_
_entity.id
_entity.type
_entity.pdbx_description
1 polymer ?
#
loop_
_entity_poly.entity_id
_entity_poly.type
_entity_poly.pdbx_seq_one_letter_code
_entity_poly.pdbx_strand_id
1 'polypeptide(L)'
;FCTTQGIQHAVFQGIGAVEQIEIGYYNRESQHYSFRKEEGVFEVASLHGNVALVDGKPFLHAHAVLSRCDETLECIGAHIQAASVAVTLEIHMTVFTTPISRELDESIGLKLLRADSSHL
;
A
#
# COMPACT_ATOMS: atom_id res chain seq x y z
N PHE A 1 1.02 13.09 -4.76
CA PHE A 1 1.36 12.77 -6.15
C PHE A 1 0.11 12.37 -6.94
N CYS A 2 -0.57 11.27 -6.64
CA CYS A 2 -1.70 10.79 -7.43
C CYS A 2 -2.79 11.86 -7.62
N THR A 3 -3.17 12.55 -6.55
CA THR A 3 -4.17 13.63 -6.63
C THR A 3 -3.72 14.77 -7.54
N THR A 4 -2.45 15.20 -7.40
CA THR A 4 -1.87 16.28 -8.21
C THR A 4 -1.75 15.92 -9.69
N GLN A 5 -1.49 14.64 -10.00
CA GLN A 5 -1.35 14.14 -11.36
C GLN A 5 -2.67 13.61 -11.95
N GLY A 6 -3.78 13.66 -11.21
CA GLY A 6 -5.07 13.15 -11.65
C GLY A 6 -5.13 11.64 -11.80
N ILE A 7 -4.23 10.89 -11.13
CA ILE A 7 -4.19 9.42 -11.18
C ILE A 7 -5.24 8.88 -10.21
N GLN A 8 -6.25 8.23 -10.75
CA GLN A 8 -7.38 7.68 -10.00
C GLN A 8 -7.34 6.16 -9.90
N HIS A 9 -6.78 5.50 -10.90
CA HIS A 9 -6.77 4.05 -11.04
C HIS A 9 -5.40 3.60 -11.52
N ALA A 10 -4.70 2.82 -10.70
CA ALA A 10 -3.38 2.31 -11.05
C ALA A 10 -3.03 1.06 -10.23
N VAL A 11 -2.09 0.30 -10.73
CA VAL A 11 -1.30 -0.64 -9.94
C VAL A 11 0.14 -0.15 -9.91
N PHE A 12 0.86 -0.45 -8.85
CA PHE A 12 2.25 -0.06 -8.74
C PHE A 12 3.08 -1.12 -8.01
N GLN A 13 4.36 -1.11 -8.30
CA GLN A 13 5.38 -1.88 -7.62
C GLN A 13 6.62 -1.02 -7.41
N GLY A 14 7.45 -1.38 -6.44
CA GLY A 14 8.65 -0.61 -6.15
C GLY A 14 9.72 -1.40 -5.42
N ILE A 15 10.93 -0.84 -5.48
CA ILE A 15 12.11 -1.27 -4.74
C ILE A 15 12.86 -0.03 -4.24
N GLY A 16 13.71 -0.19 -3.24
CA GLY A 16 14.51 0.91 -2.71
C GLY A 16 14.81 0.74 -1.23
N ALA A 17 15.04 1.85 -0.53
CA ALA A 17 15.31 1.83 0.90
C ALA A 17 14.48 2.89 1.64
N VAL A 18 13.87 2.50 2.75
CA VAL A 18 12.98 3.32 3.58
C VAL A 18 13.39 3.28 5.04
N GLU A 19 12.92 4.25 5.79
CA GLU A 19 13.11 4.35 7.25
C GLU A 19 11.84 4.91 7.91
N GLN A 20 11.80 4.92 9.24
CA GLN A 20 10.65 5.43 10.02
C GLN A 20 9.33 4.84 9.54
N ILE A 21 9.30 3.54 9.38
CA ILE A 21 8.16 2.85 8.80
C ILE A 21 7.06 2.60 9.82
N GLU A 22 5.81 2.71 9.38
CA GLU A 22 4.63 2.29 10.11
C GLU A 22 3.93 1.19 9.32
N ILE A 23 3.90 0.00 9.91
CA ILE A 23 3.35 -1.22 9.30
C ILE A 23 2.26 -1.82 10.18
N GLY A 24 1.40 -2.61 9.58
CA GLY A 24 0.32 -3.20 10.33
C GLY A 24 -0.35 -4.38 9.66
N TYR A 25 -1.33 -4.90 10.38
CA TYR A 25 -2.22 -5.95 9.90
C TYR A 25 -3.66 -5.66 10.34
N TYR A 26 -4.60 -6.19 9.58
CA TYR A 26 -6.01 -6.12 9.92
C TYR A 26 -6.42 -7.28 10.82
N ASN A 27 -6.95 -6.96 11.99
CA ASN A 27 -7.52 -7.95 12.89
C ASN A 27 -9.03 -8.13 12.57
N ARG A 28 -9.38 -9.31 12.11
CA ARG A 28 -10.75 -9.63 11.67
C ARG A 28 -11.77 -9.67 12.80
N GLU A 29 -11.34 -10.05 14.02
CA GLU A 29 -12.24 -10.15 15.17
C GLU A 29 -12.62 -8.77 15.70
N SER A 30 -11.63 -7.88 15.84
CA SER A 30 -11.87 -6.51 16.30
C SER A 30 -12.32 -5.58 15.19
N GLN A 31 -12.18 -5.99 13.93
CA GLN A 31 -12.41 -5.17 12.73
C GLN A 31 -11.59 -3.87 12.71
N HIS A 32 -10.34 -3.93 13.19
CA HIS A 32 -9.43 -2.78 13.23
C HIS A 32 -8.04 -3.16 12.75
N TYR A 33 -7.32 -2.16 12.23
CA TYR A 33 -5.89 -2.27 11.99
C TYR A 33 -5.11 -2.12 13.28
N SER A 34 -4.10 -2.98 13.47
CA SER A 34 -3.06 -2.83 14.48
C SER A 34 -1.78 -2.38 13.79
N PHE A 35 -1.25 -1.24 14.18
CA PHE A 35 -0.03 -0.67 13.60
C PHE A 35 1.11 -0.68 14.61
N ARG A 36 2.34 -0.77 14.10
CA ARG A 36 3.56 -0.57 14.87
C ARG A 36 4.57 0.22 14.03
N LYS A 37 5.44 0.93 14.72
CA LYS A 37 6.56 1.64 14.10
C LYS A 37 7.82 0.78 14.20
N GLU A 38 8.59 0.80 13.14
CA GLU A 38 9.90 0.18 13.08
C GLU A 38 10.93 1.28 12.79
N GLU A 39 12.00 1.26 13.56
CA GLU A 39 13.12 2.19 13.40
C GLU A 39 14.27 1.51 12.64
N GLY A 40 15.13 2.33 12.05
CA GLY A 40 16.25 1.90 11.23
C GLY A 40 15.93 1.93 9.75
N VAL A 41 16.93 1.58 8.96
CA VAL A 41 16.83 1.52 7.50
C VAL A 41 16.45 0.11 7.09
N PHE A 42 15.57 0.02 6.09
CA PHE A 42 15.12 -1.24 5.50
C PHE A 42 15.21 -1.19 3.98
N GLU A 43 15.75 -2.23 3.38
CA GLU A 43 15.59 -2.47 1.96
C GLU A 43 14.15 -2.86 1.65
N VAL A 44 13.56 -2.21 0.66
CA VAL A 44 12.27 -2.60 0.10
C VAL A 44 12.52 -3.71 -0.92
N ALA A 45 12.54 -4.95 -0.46
CA ALA A 45 12.72 -6.11 -1.31
C ALA A 45 11.56 -6.31 -2.30
N SER A 46 10.36 -5.88 -1.90
CA SER A 46 9.18 -5.88 -2.75
C SER A 46 8.15 -4.93 -2.18
N LEU A 47 7.59 -4.07 -3.03
CA LEU A 47 6.44 -3.22 -2.74
C LEU A 47 5.40 -3.43 -3.84
N HIS A 48 4.16 -3.73 -3.47
CA HIS A 48 3.03 -3.84 -4.38
C HIS A 48 1.83 -3.09 -3.85
N GLY A 49 1.10 -2.45 -4.75
CA GLY A 49 -0.10 -1.75 -4.35
C GLY A 49 -0.98 -1.36 -5.52
N ASN A 50 -2.09 -0.75 -5.17
CA ASN A 50 -3.02 -0.17 -6.13
C ASN A 50 -3.52 1.19 -5.67
N VAL A 51 -3.97 1.97 -6.63
CA VAL A 51 -4.71 3.22 -6.44
C VAL A 51 -6.13 2.98 -6.92
N ALA A 52 -7.11 3.22 -6.06
CA ALA A 52 -8.52 3.13 -6.37
C ALA A 52 -9.27 4.25 -5.67
N LEU A 53 -10.48 4.58 -6.11
CA LEU A 53 -11.25 5.64 -5.49
C LEU A 53 -11.93 5.17 -4.19
N VAL A 54 -11.82 6.01 -3.17
CA VAL A 54 -12.62 5.97 -1.95
C VAL A 54 -13.29 7.33 -1.79
N ASP A 55 -14.59 7.35 -1.78
CA ASP A 55 -15.38 8.58 -1.67
C ASP A 55 -14.95 9.66 -2.71
N GLY A 56 -14.65 9.20 -3.94
CA GLY A 56 -14.22 10.05 -5.07
C GLY A 56 -12.76 10.54 -5.01
N LYS A 57 -11.95 10.07 -4.06
CA LYS A 57 -10.55 10.47 -3.91
C LYS A 57 -9.62 9.28 -4.10
N PRO A 58 -8.44 9.48 -4.72
CA PRO A 58 -7.43 8.43 -4.82
C PRO A 58 -7.02 7.93 -3.43
N PHE A 59 -7.10 6.64 -3.24
CA PHE A 59 -6.66 5.92 -2.05
C PHE A 59 -5.63 4.87 -2.44
N LEU A 60 -4.51 4.85 -1.75
CA LEU A 60 -3.44 3.89 -1.97
C LEU A 60 -3.55 2.74 -0.97
N HIS A 61 -3.47 1.52 -1.48
CA HIS A 61 -3.35 0.32 -0.67
C HIS A 61 -2.07 -0.40 -1.08
N ALA A 62 -1.18 -0.60 -0.12
CA ALA A 62 0.15 -1.16 -0.37
C ALA A 62 0.56 -2.17 0.70
N HIS A 63 1.23 -3.22 0.25
CA HIS A 63 1.95 -4.17 1.08
C HIS A 63 3.41 -4.21 0.65
N ALA A 64 4.31 -4.47 1.59
CA ALA A 64 5.73 -4.62 1.29
C ALA A 64 6.36 -5.77 2.05
N VAL A 65 7.45 -6.30 1.48
CA VAL A 65 8.46 -7.08 2.16
C VAL A 65 9.67 -6.19 2.35
N LEU A 66 10.05 -5.99 3.60
CA LEU A 66 11.13 -5.11 4.04
C LEU A 66 12.20 -5.96 4.71
N SER A 67 13.46 -5.76 4.30
CA SER A 67 14.62 -6.45 4.88
C SER A 67 15.46 -5.47 5.70
N ARG A 68 15.83 -5.81 6.92
CA ARG A 68 16.70 -4.97 7.73
C ARG A 68 18.05 -4.76 7.05
N CYS A 69 18.55 -3.51 7.06
CA CYS A 69 19.87 -3.17 6.56
C CYS A 69 20.91 -3.43 7.65
N ASP A 70 20.99 -4.67 8.09
CA ASP A 70 22.02 -5.17 9.03
C ASP A 70 22.44 -6.59 8.63
N GLU A 71 23.35 -7.17 9.40
CA GLU A 71 23.92 -8.51 9.14
C GLU A 71 22.88 -9.64 9.10
N THR A 72 21.72 -9.43 9.71
CA THR A 72 20.66 -10.45 9.78
C THR A 72 19.86 -10.54 8.51
N LEU A 73 19.68 -9.42 7.79
CA LEU A 73 18.77 -9.28 6.65
C LEU A 73 17.34 -9.79 6.95
N GLU A 74 16.94 -9.70 8.22
CA GLU A 74 15.65 -10.21 8.67
C GLU A 74 14.51 -9.50 7.92
N CYS A 75 13.58 -10.28 7.39
CA CYS A 75 12.48 -9.78 6.59
C CYS A 75 11.20 -9.69 7.40
N ILE A 76 10.48 -8.58 7.20
CA ILE A 76 9.11 -8.40 7.68
C ILE A 76 8.20 -8.08 6.51
N GLY A 77 7.00 -8.67 6.49
CA GLY A 77 5.99 -8.41 5.47
C GLY A 77 4.71 -7.90 6.10
N ALA A 78 4.19 -6.77 5.59
CA ALA A 78 3.01 -6.16 6.18
C ALA A 78 2.30 -5.16 5.24
N HIS A 79 1.11 -4.73 5.67
CA HIS A 79 0.47 -3.51 5.17
C HIS A 79 1.33 -2.29 5.54
N ILE A 80 1.60 -1.42 4.57
CA ILE A 80 2.35 -0.17 4.78
C ILE A 80 1.37 0.96 5.00
N GLN A 81 1.47 1.61 6.16
CA GLN A 81 0.72 2.81 6.48
C GLN A 81 1.51 4.08 6.11
N ALA A 82 2.78 4.11 6.46
CA ALA A 82 3.68 5.22 6.16
C ALA A 82 5.14 4.76 6.14
N ALA A 83 5.98 5.47 5.41
CA ALA A 83 7.43 5.32 5.43
C ALA A 83 8.09 6.60 4.91
N SER A 84 9.31 6.87 5.36
CA SER A 84 10.19 7.88 4.78
C SER A 84 11.20 7.22 3.85
N VAL A 85 11.52 7.86 2.74
CA VAL A 85 12.57 7.36 1.84
C VAL A 85 13.93 7.63 2.48
N ALA A 86 14.72 6.57 2.70
CA ALA A 86 16.06 6.68 3.28
C ALA A 86 17.13 7.01 2.22
N VAL A 87 17.07 6.33 1.07
CA VAL A 87 18.04 6.52 -0.04
C VAL A 87 17.29 6.83 -1.32
N THR A 88 16.53 5.88 -1.83
CA THR A 88 15.67 5.99 -3.01
C THR A 88 14.48 5.06 -2.87
N LEU A 89 13.38 5.40 -3.53
CA LEU A 89 12.26 4.49 -3.75
C LEU A 89 11.82 4.62 -5.20
N GLU A 90 12.16 3.61 -5.98
CA GLU A 90 11.84 3.53 -7.40
C GLU A 90 10.48 2.86 -7.56
N ILE A 91 9.52 3.59 -8.12
CA ILE A 91 8.14 3.09 -8.27
C ILE A 91 7.80 3.02 -9.75
N HIS A 92 7.43 1.83 -10.20
CA HIS A 92 6.79 1.61 -11.50
C HIS A 92 5.28 1.60 -11.32
N MET A 93 4.59 2.44 -12.07
CA MET A 93 3.14 2.58 -11.98
C MET A 93 2.49 2.38 -13.36
N THR A 94 1.51 1.49 -13.42
CA THR A 94 0.65 1.32 -14.59
C THR A 94 -0.71 1.96 -14.30
N VAL A 95 -1.00 3.04 -15.01
CA VAL A 95 -2.27 3.77 -14.92
C VAL A 95 -3.24 3.19 -15.94
N PHE A 96 -4.50 3.01 -15.55
CA PHE A 96 -5.54 2.52 -16.44
C PHE A 96 -6.81 3.38 -16.34
N THR A 97 -7.62 3.31 -17.39
CA THR A 97 -8.83 4.13 -17.52
C THR A 97 -10.08 3.46 -16.98
N THR A 98 -10.04 2.13 -16.83
CA THR A 98 -11.17 1.39 -16.26
C THR A 98 -11.36 1.80 -14.81
N PRO A 99 -12.53 2.30 -14.44
CA PRO A 99 -12.79 2.70 -13.05
C PRO A 99 -12.71 1.52 -12.10
N ILE A 100 -11.98 1.71 -11.01
CA ILE A 100 -12.02 0.85 -9.85
C ILE A 100 -12.27 1.69 -8.60
N SER A 101 -13.12 1.21 -7.74
CA SER A 101 -13.46 1.87 -6.48
C SER A 101 -13.35 0.89 -5.32
N ARG A 102 -13.43 1.43 -4.11
CA ARG A 102 -13.53 0.63 -2.90
C ARG A 102 -14.85 0.92 -2.24
N GLU A 103 -15.56 -0.13 -1.88
CA GLU A 103 -16.84 -0.07 -1.20
C GLU A 103 -16.75 -0.81 0.13
N LEU A 104 -17.46 -0.28 1.13
CA LEU A 104 -17.51 -0.90 2.45
C LEU A 104 -18.22 -2.26 2.36
N ASP A 105 -17.51 -3.28 2.81
CA ASP A 105 -18.11 -4.58 3.13
C ASP A 105 -18.35 -4.63 4.63
N GLU A 106 -19.58 -4.49 5.04
CA GLU A 106 -19.97 -4.43 6.46
C GLU A 106 -19.65 -5.71 7.23
N SER A 107 -19.65 -6.86 6.56
CA SER A 107 -19.35 -8.15 7.20
C SER A 107 -17.87 -8.26 7.59
N ILE A 108 -16.99 -7.55 6.87
CA ILE A 108 -15.54 -7.54 7.10
C ILE A 108 -15.11 -6.25 7.79
N GLY A 109 -15.85 -5.14 7.59
CA GLY A 109 -15.50 -3.81 8.11
C GLY A 109 -14.41 -3.11 7.29
N LEU A 110 -14.18 -3.51 6.04
CA LEU A 110 -13.18 -2.93 5.15
C LEU A 110 -13.78 -2.43 3.85
N LYS A 111 -13.18 -1.38 3.29
CA LYS A 111 -13.48 -0.93 1.93
C LYS A 111 -12.72 -1.80 0.93
N LEU A 112 -13.41 -2.79 0.36
CA LEU A 112 -12.85 -3.76 -0.58
C LEU A 112 -12.89 -3.23 -2.01
N LEU A 113 -11.91 -3.66 -2.81
CA LEU A 113 -11.84 -3.30 -4.21
C LEU A 113 -13.04 -3.86 -4.99
N ARG A 114 -13.65 -3.00 -5.81
CA ARG A 114 -14.71 -3.37 -6.76
C ARG A 114 -14.27 -2.92 -8.15
N ALA A 115 -14.48 -3.78 -9.12
CA ALA A 115 -14.40 -3.43 -10.53
C ALA A 115 -15.82 -3.16 -11.04
N ASP A 116 -15.96 -2.14 -11.88
CA ASP A 116 -17.21 -1.90 -12.58
C ASP A 116 -17.41 -3.02 -13.61
N SER A 117 -18.40 -3.87 -13.37
CA SER A 117 -18.73 -4.99 -14.26
C SER A 117 -19.50 -4.57 -15.52
N SER A 118 -19.82 -3.29 -15.69
CA SER A 118 -20.56 -2.77 -16.86
C SER A 118 -19.72 -2.76 -18.16
N HIS A 119 -18.43 -3.10 -18.07
CA HIS A 119 -17.48 -3.12 -19.19
C HIS A 119 -16.79 -4.48 -19.41
N LEU A 120 -17.32 -5.56 -18.82
CA LEU A 120 -16.87 -6.94 -19.08
C LEU A 120 -17.75 -7.65 -20.10
#